data_0e87d27253172dd06536f7e6d224044c
#
_entry.id   0e87d27253172dd06536f7e6d224044c
#
_cell.length_a   1.000
_cell.length_b   1.000
_cell.length_c   1.000
_cell.angle_alpha   90.00
_cell.angle_beta   90.00
_cell.angle_gamma   90.00
#
_symmetry.space_group_name_H-M   'P 1'
#
loop_
_entity.id
_entity.type
_entity.pdbx_description
1 polymer ?
#
loop_
_entity_poly.entity_id
_entity_poly.type
_entity_poly.pdbx_seq_one_letter_code
_entity_poly.pdbx_strand_id
1 'polypeptide(L)'
;MLYRQKKDTYIRNYDGVGYINCTGIYHDRCVNESGTVFLCALNREPQSLEQLADKIMPQFIGVDRETIISDAKEFYDTLVEDGFLVCGETPEEMNSKDKGFTYASFQPRTERTDFTPKIQRADTSTQEFLDKHFNGKPHLHQFQIEITSRCNERCVHCYIPHEYKLYDMSSELYYNVLDQLEEMNILSLTLSGGEPMAHPKFLEFLRAAKKKDFYVTILSNLTLLNDEVITALKEGNVSSVQVSLYSMVPEHHDAITTIKGSFEKTKNAILKCIENDIPVHVSCPTMKGNKDDYADVLKWCHEHKIRAQTDYIMMAQYNHETSNLANRLTVEETGHVIKSIMENDMDYTDEFLEPDFVDRCNALEQNPERRLCGVGISACCMVENGNVYPCPGWQMMVLGNVNESSLKDIWENSEKIKWLRSLKFKDLGNGECCKCNKAAFCAPCMVRNANESPTGNPLEINRHFCAVAAKNKQIVLDWREAKLKELGK
;
A
#
# COMPACT_ATOMS: atom_id res chain seq x y z
N MET A 1 -20.48 21.26 -22.53
CA MET A 1 -19.38 20.45 -21.92
C MET A 1 -19.87 19.88 -20.59
N LEU A 2 -19.72 18.57 -20.40
CA LEU A 2 -20.05 17.84 -19.18
C LEU A 2 -18.75 17.35 -18.52
N TYR A 3 -18.76 17.25 -17.18
CA TYR A 3 -17.62 16.76 -16.37
C TYR A 3 -18.10 15.67 -15.40
N ARG A 4 -17.26 14.71 -15.11
CA ARG A 4 -17.45 13.71 -14.03
C ARG A 4 -16.14 13.08 -13.59
N GLN A 5 -16.15 12.44 -12.43
CA GLN A 5 -15.08 11.54 -12.02
C GLN A 5 -14.93 10.39 -13.03
N LYS A 6 -13.69 9.93 -13.26
CA LYS A 6 -13.46 8.66 -13.95
C LYS A 6 -13.90 7.49 -13.06
N LYS A 7 -14.09 6.33 -13.68
CA LYS A 7 -14.51 5.10 -12.97
C LYS A 7 -13.54 4.72 -11.82
N ASP A 8 -12.25 4.99 -12.04
CA ASP A 8 -11.15 4.62 -11.16
C ASP A 8 -10.57 5.81 -10.38
N THR A 9 -11.32 6.91 -10.28
CA THR A 9 -10.98 8.08 -9.48
C THR A 9 -11.73 8.06 -8.15
N TYR A 10 -11.05 8.44 -7.09
CA TYR A 10 -11.56 8.49 -5.71
C TYR A 10 -11.31 9.87 -5.12
N ILE A 11 -12.33 10.43 -4.49
CA ILE A 11 -12.27 11.75 -3.85
C ILE A 11 -12.57 11.59 -2.36
N ARG A 12 -11.81 12.33 -1.52
CA ARG A 12 -12.09 12.46 -0.08
C ARG A 12 -11.94 13.92 0.34
N ASN A 13 -12.69 14.28 1.36
CA ASN A 13 -12.52 15.57 2.06
C ASN A 13 -11.98 15.29 3.46
N TYR A 14 -10.73 15.63 3.70
CA TYR A 14 -10.07 15.49 4.99
C TYR A 14 -10.07 16.84 5.72
N ASP A 15 -11.17 17.13 6.44
CA ASP A 15 -11.33 18.35 7.25
C ASP A 15 -11.00 19.65 6.48
N GLY A 16 -11.57 19.80 5.27
CA GLY A 16 -11.39 20.97 4.41
C GLY A 16 -10.25 20.84 3.38
N VAL A 17 -9.49 19.76 3.43
CA VAL A 17 -8.53 19.41 2.36
C VAL A 17 -9.14 18.36 1.44
N GLY A 18 -9.37 18.73 0.19
CA GLY A 18 -9.80 17.79 -0.84
C GLY A 18 -8.61 16.95 -1.33
N TYR A 19 -8.83 15.65 -1.37
CA TYR A 19 -7.87 14.69 -1.88
C TYR A 19 -8.46 13.96 -3.06
N ILE A 20 -7.68 13.80 -4.13
CA ILE A 20 -8.06 13.04 -5.34
C ILE A 20 -6.95 12.09 -5.75
N ASN A 21 -7.34 10.86 -6.04
CA ASN A 21 -6.48 9.77 -6.49
C ASN A 21 -7.14 9.02 -7.64
N CYS A 22 -6.35 8.40 -8.50
CA CYS A 22 -6.86 7.58 -9.60
C CYS A 22 -5.98 6.35 -9.80
N THR A 23 -6.58 5.18 -9.97
CA THR A 23 -5.86 3.95 -10.33
C THR A 23 -5.16 4.14 -11.68
N GLY A 24 -3.90 3.78 -11.78
CA GLY A 24 -3.12 3.92 -13.02
C GLY A 24 -2.49 5.31 -13.24
N ILE A 25 -2.77 6.28 -12.37
CA ILE A 25 -2.01 7.53 -12.27
C ILE A 25 -1.09 7.44 -11.05
N TYR A 26 0.20 7.78 -11.24
CA TYR A 26 1.23 7.62 -10.21
C TYR A 26 1.41 8.86 -9.34
N HIS A 27 0.49 9.79 -9.40
CA HIS A 27 0.42 10.94 -8.52
C HIS A 27 -1.02 11.11 -8.05
N ASP A 28 -1.16 11.67 -6.88
CA ASP A 28 -2.40 12.14 -6.29
C ASP A 28 -2.33 13.66 -6.13
N ARG A 29 -3.43 14.29 -5.77
CA ARG A 29 -3.47 15.72 -5.49
C ARG A 29 -4.23 16.01 -4.22
N CYS A 30 -3.70 16.98 -3.46
CA CYS A 30 -4.44 17.68 -2.43
C CYS A 30 -4.77 19.09 -2.92
N VAL A 31 -5.95 19.57 -2.57
CA VAL A 31 -6.43 20.92 -2.88
C VAL A 31 -6.84 21.63 -1.60
N ASN A 32 -6.75 22.97 -1.62
CA ASN A 32 -7.14 23.83 -0.50
C ASN A 32 -8.67 23.83 -0.27
N GLU A 33 -9.13 24.56 0.75
CA GLU A 33 -10.54 24.62 1.12
C GLU A 33 -11.47 24.99 -0.05
N SER A 34 -11.12 26.02 -0.85
CA SER A 34 -11.92 26.41 -2.01
C SER A 34 -11.95 25.30 -3.06
N GLY A 35 -10.80 24.74 -3.42
CA GLY A 35 -10.71 23.61 -4.34
C GLY A 35 -11.44 22.37 -3.84
N THR A 36 -11.52 22.18 -2.50
CA THR A 36 -12.28 21.09 -1.89
C THR A 36 -13.77 21.18 -2.18
N VAL A 37 -14.33 22.38 -2.15
CA VAL A 37 -15.74 22.59 -2.49
C VAL A 37 -16.01 22.20 -3.96
N PHE A 38 -15.14 22.62 -4.89
CA PHE A 38 -15.24 22.23 -6.30
C PHE A 38 -15.10 20.73 -6.48
N LEU A 39 -14.11 20.12 -5.81
CA LEU A 39 -13.82 18.69 -5.90
C LEU A 39 -15.00 17.86 -5.39
N CYS A 40 -15.60 18.22 -4.25
CA CYS A 40 -16.71 17.51 -3.65
C CYS A 40 -18.06 17.72 -4.36
N ALA A 41 -18.17 18.71 -5.27
CA ALA A 41 -19.35 18.86 -6.11
C ALA A 41 -19.46 17.80 -7.21
N LEU A 42 -18.32 17.17 -7.57
CA LEU A 42 -18.24 16.11 -8.58
C LEU A 42 -18.78 14.78 -8.05
N ASN A 43 -19.27 13.97 -8.98
CA ASN A 43 -19.56 12.57 -8.79
C ASN A 43 -19.29 11.79 -10.10
N ARG A 44 -19.72 10.54 -10.19
CA ARG A 44 -19.54 9.70 -11.40
C ARG A 44 -20.61 9.92 -12.47
N GLU A 45 -21.63 10.75 -12.22
CA GLU A 45 -22.63 11.12 -13.22
C GLU A 45 -22.18 12.36 -14.00
N PRO A 46 -22.43 12.41 -15.32
CA PRO A 46 -22.15 13.58 -16.13
C PRO A 46 -22.93 14.82 -15.66
N GLN A 47 -22.22 15.93 -15.43
CA GLN A 47 -22.82 17.18 -14.93
C GLN A 47 -22.31 18.38 -15.76
N SER A 48 -23.20 19.31 -16.08
CA SER A 48 -22.80 20.56 -16.70
C SER A 48 -22.18 21.52 -15.68
N LEU A 49 -21.43 22.52 -16.17
CA LEU A 49 -20.87 23.58 -15.31
C LEU A 49 -21.95 24.31 -14.53
N GLU A 50 -23.12 24.52 -15.13
CA GLU A 50 -24.27 25.15 -14.47
C GLU A 50 -24.78 24.30 -13.29
N GLN A 51 -24.91 22.99 -13.48
CA GLN A 51 -25.32 22.06 -12.42
C GLN A 51 -24.29 21.98 -11.29
N LEU A 52 -22.99 22.03 -11.65
CA LEU A 52 -21.91 22.07 -10.67
C LEU A 52 -21.90 23.40 -9.92
N ALA A 53 -22.06 24.53 -10.62
CA ALA A 53 -22.16 25.84 -10.00
C ALA A 53 -23.32 25.93 -9.00
N ASP A 54 -24.48 25.33 -9.29
CA ASP A 54 -25.62 25.31 -8.36
C ASP A 54 -25.29 24.58 -7.04
N LYS A 55 -24.42 23.59 -7.07
CA LYS A 55 -23.92 22.89 -5.87
C LYS A 55 -22.85 23.68 -5.12
N ILE A 56 -22.01 24.44 -5.85
CA ILE A 56 -20.85 25.17 -5.32
C ILE A 56 -21.27 26.51 -4.71
N MET A 57 -22.16 27.24 -5.38
CA MET A 57 -22.61 28.57 -4.97
C MET A 57 -22.98 28.73 -3.48
N PRO A 58 -23.74 27.81 -2.86
CA PRO A 58 -24.13 27.92 -1.44
C PRO A 58 -22.96 27.98 -0.45
N GLN A 59 -21.76 27.58 -0.88
CA GLN A 59 -20.55 27.53 -0.05
C GLN A 59 -19.72 28.84 -0.12
N PHE A 60 -20.08 29.76 -1.04
CA PHE A 60 -19.36 31.02 -1.22
C PHE A 60 -20.28 32.23 -0.96
N ILE A 61 -19.76 33.21 -0.27
CA ILE A 61 -20.48 34.45 0.06
C ILE A 61 -19.90 35.59 -0.78
N GLY A 62 -20.78 36.30 -1.51
CA GLY A 62 -20.39 37.51 -2.26
C GLY A 62 -19.66 37.24 -3.58
N VAL A 63 -19.70 36.01 -4.07
CA VAL A 63 -19.16 35.65 -5.39
C VAL A 63 -20.34 35.45 -6.33
N ASP A 64 -20.28 36.03 -7.53
CA ASP A 64 -21.32 35.87 -8.54
C ASP A 64 -21.19 34.51 -9.27
N ARG A 65 -22.31 34.11 -9.91
CA ARG A 65 -22.40 32.80 -10.55
C ARG A 65 -21.45 32.66 -11.75
N GLU A 66 -21.20 33.73 -12.51
CA GLU A 66 -20.33 33.67 -13.67
C GLU A 66 -18.89 33.44 -13.27
N THR A 67 -18.44 34.04 -12.18
CA THR A 67 -17.13 33.78 -11.56
C THR A 67 -17.00 32.33 -11.13
N ILE A 68 -17.99 31.76 -10.42
CA ILE A 68 -17.97 30.36 -10.02
C ILE A 68 -17.90 29.41 -11.22
N ILE A 69 -18.64 29.67 -12.30
CA ILE A 69 -18.59 28.86 -13.53
C ILE A 69 -17.20 28.94 -14.19
N SER A 70 -16.61 30.13 -14.24
CA SER A 70 -15.27 30.32 -14.81
C SER A 70 -14.20 29.59 -14.02
N ASP A 71 -14.20 29.75 -12.69
CA ASP A 71 -13.24 29.10 -11.79
C ASP A 71 -13.41 27.57 -11.80
N ALA A 72 -14.67 27.10 -11.79
CA ALA A 72 -14.97 25.69 -11.89
C ALA A 72 -14.44 25.09 -13.20
N LYS A 73 -14.63 25.80 -14.31
CA LYS A 73 -14.13 25.34 -15.60
C LYS A 73 -12.61 25.19 -15.59
N GLU A 74 -11.88 26.22 -15.16
CA GLU A 74 -10.42 26.19 -15.07
C GLU A 74 -9.92 25.06 -14.18
N PHE A 75 -10.52 24.91 -13.00
CA PHE A 75 -10.18 23.85 -12.05
C PHE A 75 -10.42 22.45 -12.62
N TYR A 76 -11.59 22.21 -13.24
CA TYR A 76 -11.90 20.89 -13.79
C TYR A 76 -11.11 20.58 -15.05
N ASP A 77 -10.84 21.56 -15.91
CA ASP A 77 -9.99 21.38 -17.09
C ASP A 77 -8.57 20.92 -16.66
N THR A 78 -8.02 21.54 -15.61
CA THR A 78 -6.74 21.09 -15.01
C THR A 78 -6.79 19.63 -14.54
N LEU A 79 -7.86 19.24 -13.87
CA LEU A 79 -8.02 17.85 -13.40
C LEU A 79 -8.27 16.85 -14.55
N VAL A 80 -8.83 17.31 -15.68
CA VAL A 80 -8.95 16.51 -16.90
C VAL A 80 -7.59 16.31 -17.55
N GLU A 81 -6.77 17.38 -17.64
CA GLU A 81 -5.40 17.30 -18.16
C GLU A 81 -4.52 16.37 -17.32
N ASP A 82 -4.67 16.39 -16.02
CA ASP A 82 -3.98 15.47 -15.10
C ASP A 82 -4.51 14.03 -15.18
N GLY A 83 -5.63 13.81 -15.85
CA GLY A 83 -6.22 12.48 -16.03
C GLY A 83 -7.13 11.99 -14.89
N PHE A 84 -7.48 12.83 -13.91
CA PHE A 84 -8.41 12.48 -12.83
C PHE A 84 -9.88 12.51 -13.25
N LEU A 85 -10.23 13.42 -14.16
CA LEU A 85 -11.59 13.60 -14.63
C LEU A 85 -11.70 13.24 -16.11
N VAL A 86 -12.94 13.12 -16.55
CA VAL A 86 -13.29 13.01 -17.96
C VAL A 86 -14.32 14.08 -18.32
N CYS A 87 -14.16 14.70 -19.51
CA CYS A 87 -15.11 15.65 -20.06
C CYS A 87 -15.53 15.28 -21.48
N GLY A 88 -16.71 15.74 -21.88
CA GLY A 88 -17.29 15.52 -23.22
C GLY A 88 -18.57 16.31 -23.41
N GLU A 89 -19.07 16.32 -24.66
CA GLU A 89 -20.36 16.96 -24.95
C GLU A 89 -21.53 16.01 -24.62
N THR A 90 -21.29 14.70 -24.69
CA THR A 90 -22.30 13.68 -24.37
C THR A 90 -21.75 12.62 -23.41
N PRO A 91 -22.64 11.94 -22.67
CA PRO A 91 -22.25 10.80 -21.82
C PRO A 91 -21.55 9.68 -22.60
N GLU A 92 -21.95 9.41 -23.85
CA GLU A 92 -21.35 8.39 -24.71
C GLU A 92 -19.90 8.73 -25.05
N GLU A 93 -19.63 9.99 -25.38
CA GLU A 93 -18.27 10.48 -25.61
C GLU A 93 -17.41 10.30 -24.36
N MET A 94 -17.92 10.71 -23.21
CA MET A 94 -17.20 10.56 -21.93
C MET A 94 -16.94 9.09 -21.62
N ASN A 95 -17.89 8.19 -21.84
CA ASN A 95 -17.71 6.76 -21.64
C ASN A 95 -16.65 6.16 -22.59
N SER A 96 -16.55 6.67 -23.80
CA SER A 96 -15.52 6.22 -24.76
C SER A 96 -14.10 6.63 -24.36
N LYS A 97 -13.97 7.76 -23.67
CA LYS A 97 -12.70 8.29 -23.14
C LYS A 97 -12.30 7.63 -21.82
N ASP A 98 -13.27 7.23 -21.00
CA ASP A 98 -13.05 6.65 -19.66
C ASP A 98 -12.88 5.13 -19.75
N LYS A 99 -11.70 4.70 -20.14
CA LYS A 99 -11.37 3.26 -20.26
C LYS A 99 -11.02 2.61 -18.92
N GLY A 100 -10.83 3.42 -17.85
CA GLY A 100 -10.28 2.94 -16.59
C GLY A 100 -8.79 2.56 -16.71
N PHE A 101 -8.34 1.67 -15.81
CA PHE A 101 -6.97 1.16 -15.83
C PHE A 101 -6.70 0.34 -17.12
N THR A 102 -5.50 0.50 -17.67
CA THR A 102 -4.98 -0.31 -18.79
C THR A 102 -3.46 -0.45 -18.70
N TYR A 103 -2.95 -1.62 -19.03
CA TYR A 103 -1.51 -1.89 -19.09
C TYR A 103 -0.78 -1.12 -20.21
N ALA A 104 -1.49 -0.54 -21.16
CA ALA A 104 -0.88 0.26 -22.21
C ALA A 104 -0.17 1.52 -21.69
N SER A 105 -0.58 2.04 -20.54
CA SER A 105 0.00 3.24 -19.91
C SER A 105 1.28 2.96 -19.11
N PHE A 106 1.52 1.72 -18.70
CA PHE A 106 2.71 1.37 -17.94
C PHE A 106 3.88 1.03 -18.88
N GLN A 107 4.98 1.74 -18.72
CA GLN A 107 6.23 1.49 -19.43
C GLN A 107 7.33 1.22 -18.39
N PRO A 108 7.69 -0.06 -18.17
CA PRO A 108 8.77 -0.41 -17.26
C PRO A 108 10.10 0.15 -17.80
N ARG A 109 10.94 0.62 -16.90
CA ARG A 109 12.28 1.09 -17.25
C ARG A 109 13.22 -0.11 -17.32
N THR A 110 13.79 -0.34 -18.50
CA THR A 110 14.72 -1.45 -18.77
C THR A 110 16.17 -0.97 -18.92
N GLU A 111 16.39 0.35 -19.12
CA GLU A 111 17.71 0.93 -19.32
C GLU A 111 17.85 2.25 -18.55
N ARG A 112 18.99 2.46 -17.94
CA ARG A 112 19.35 3.71 -17.23
C ARG A 112 20.14 4.61 -18.19
N THR A 113 19.47 5.11 -19.23
CA THR A 113 20.13 5.96 -20.25
C THR A 113 20.31 7.41 -19.81
N ASP A 114 19.36 7.96 -19.03
CA ASP A 114 19.39 9.32 -18.52
C ASP A 114 18.87 9.36 -17.09
N PHE A 115 19.78 9.44 -16.12
CA PHE A 115 19.38 9.81 -14.76
C PHE A 115 19.20 11.33 -14.71
N THR A 116 17.98 11.77 -14.92
CA THR A 116 17.57 13.11 -14.50
C THR A 116 17.04 12.96 -13.08
N PRO A 117 17.72 13.52 -12.06
CA PRO A 117 17.20 13.53 -10.70
C PRO A 117 15.76 14.04 -10.74
N LYS A 118 14.82 13.39 -10.08
CA LYS A 118 13.46 13.90 -9.88
C LYS A 118 13.51 15.07 -8.89
N ILE A 119 14.20 16.16 -9.27
CA ILE A 119 14.33 17.40 -8.48
C ILE A 119 12.97 18.08 -8.31
N GLN A 120 11.97 17.71 -9.09
CA GLN A 120 10.58 18.11 -8.87
C GLN A 120 9.83 16.96 -8.14
N ARG A 121 10.28 16.59 -6.97
CA ARG A 121 9.28 16.21 -5.97
C ARG A 121 8.44 17.47 -5.76
N ALA A 122 7.13 17.38 -5.98
CA ALA A 122 6.22 18.36 -5.38
C ALA A 122 6.73 18.63 -3.97
N ASP A 123 6.75 19.88 -3.53
CA ASP A 123 7.45 20.33 -2.31
C ASP A 123 7.16 19.51 -1.05
N THR A 124 6.11 18.66 -1.10
CA THR A 124 5.76 17.66 -0.08
C THR A 124 5.08 16.46 -0.71
N SER A 125 5.37 15.24 -0.22
CA SER A 125 4.54 14.08 -0.54
C SER A 125 3.12 14.29 0.01
N THR A 126 2.10 13.63 -0.58
CA THR A 126 0.73 13.68 -0.06
C THR A 126 0.67 13.32 1.41
N GLN A 127 1.42 12.32 1.85
CA GLN A 127 1.48 11.92 3.25
C GLN A 127 2.05 13.05 4.14
N GLU A 128 3.12 13.72 3.73
CA GLU A 128 3.68 14.86 4.46
C GLU A 128 2.70 16.03 4.51
N PHE A 129 1.98 16.28 3.41
CA PHE A 129 0.94 17.30 3.37
C PHE A 129 -0.19 16.97 4.36
N LEU A 130 -0.70 15.74 4.35
CA LEU A 130 -1.75 15.31 5.28
C LEU A 130 -1.25 15.34 6.73
N ASP A 131 -0.04 14.88 7.02
CA ASP A 131 0.55 14.95 8.35
C ASP A 131 0.67 16.39 8.86
N LYS A 132 1.03 17.33 7.98
CA LYS A 132 1.08 18.76 8.29
C LYS A 132 -0.31 19.34 8.50
N HIS A 133 -1.28 19.01 7.65
CA HIS A 133 -2.67 19.45 7.77
C HIS A 133 -3.27 18.98 9.11
N PHE A 134 -3.13 17.72 9.43
CA PHE A 134 -3.59 17.17 10.72
C PHE A 134 -2.71 17.57 11.92
N ASN A 135 -1.67 18.39 11.68
CA ASN A 135 -0.73 18.84 12.72
C ASN A 135 -0.15 17.67 13.53
N GLY A 136 0.20 16.60 12.82
CA GLY A 136 0.71 15.36 13.41
C GLY A 136 -0.30 14.55 14.21
N LYS A 137 -1.59 14.92 14.22
CA LYS A 137 -2.63 14.08 14.84
C LYS A 137 -2.85 12.82 14.02
N PRO A 138 -3.08 11.67 14.67
CA PRO A 138 -3.44 10.45 13.97
C PRO A 138 -4.73 10.63 13.17
N HIS A 139 -4.70 10.23 11.91
CA HIS A 139 -5.89 10.13 11.08
C HIS A 139 -5.87 8.80 10.32
N LEU A 140 -6.93 8.03 10.43
CA LEU A 140 -7.04 6.75 9.77
C LEU A 140 -7.49 6.96 8.32
N HIS A 141 -6.68 6.55 7.35
CA HIS A 141 -7.06 6.60 5.93
C HIS A 141 -6.87 5.27 5.20
N GLN A 142 -6.21 4.32 5.84
CA GLN A 142 -6.02 2.96 5.32
C GLN A 142 -6.48 1.94 6.35
N PHE A 143 -7.26 0.96 5.93
CA PHE A 143 -7.72 -0.12 6.78
C PHE A 143 -7.63 -1.46 6.08
N GLN A 144 -7.06 -2.46 6.76
CA GLN A 144 -7.00 -3.83 6.23
C GLN A 144 -7.98 -4.71 6.97
N ILE A 145 -8.75 -5.49 6.23
CA ILE A 145 -9.63 -6.52 6.78
C ILE A 145 -9.14 -7.89 6.31
N GLU A 146 -8.76 -8.74 7.25
CA GLU A 146 -8.57 -10.17 7.01
C GLU A 146 -9.93 -10.86 7.12
N ILE A 147 -10.62 -10.99 5.97
CA ILE A 147 -11.99 -11.53 5.93
C ILE A 147 -12.08 -13.02 6.25
N THR A 148 -10.95 -13.72 6.19
CA THR A 148 -10.84 -15.14 6.51
C THR A 148 -9.43 -15.46 6.98
N SER A 149 -9.30 -16.38 7.95
CA SER A 149 -8.01 -16.97 8.25
C SER A 149 -7.69 -18.21 7.40
N ARG A 150 -8.68 -18.73 6.65
CA ARG A 150 -8.47 -19.90 5.76
C ARG A 150 -7.56 -19.56 4.61
N CYS A 151 -6.72 -20.52 4.24
CA CYS A 151 -5.85 -20.44 3.07
C CYS A 151 -5.72 -21.81 2.42
N ASN A 152 -5.66 -21.84 1.12
CA ASN A 152 -5.43 -23.05 0.34
C ASN A 152 -3.93 -23.38 0.17
N GLU A 153 -3.04 -22.53 0.70
CA GLU A 153 -1.60 -22.75 0.75
C GLU A 153 -1.09 -22.82 2.19
N ARG A 154 0.14 -23.35 2.34
CA ARG A 154 0.85 -23.50 3.61
C ARG A 154 2.28 -22.98 3.51
N CYS A 155 2.39 -21.71 3.08
CA CYS A 155 3.69 -21.09 2.80
C CYS A 155 4.64 -21.15 3.99
N VAL A 156 5.89 -21.51 3.73
CA VAL A 156 6.92 -21.74 4.75
C VAL A 156 7.30 -20.50 5.57
N HIS A 157 6.99 -19.30 5.05
CA HIS A 157 7.30 -18.01 5.69
C HIS A 157 6.10 -17.36 6.38
N CYS A 158 4.91 -18.00 6.33
CA CYS A 158 3.68 -17.38 6.79
C CYS A 158 3.77 -16.99 8.27
N TYR A 159 3.41 -15.73 8.58
CA TYR A 159 3.34 -15.26 9.96
C TYR A 159 2.10 -15.72 10.72
N ILE A 160 1.06 -16.20 9.98
CA ILE A 160 -0.13 -16.83 10.57
C ILE A 160 0.17 -18.31 10.76
N PRO A 161 0.15 -18.83 12.00
CA PRO A 161 0.31 -20.27 12.25
C PRO A 161 -0.76 -21.08 11.51
N HIS A 162 -0.37 -22.23 10.95
CA HIS A 162 -1.28 -22.98 10.07
C HIS A 162 -2.49 -23.56 10.81
N GLU A 163 -2.40 -23.83 12.09
CA GLU A 163 -3.47 -24.32 12.96
C GLU A 163 -4.57 -23.30 13.22
N TYR A 164 -4.29 -22.00 13.02
CA TYR A 164 -5.28 -20.90 13.17
C TYR A 164 -6.02 -20.55 11.89
N LYS A 165 -5.75 -21.23 10.78
CA LYS A 165 -6.36 -20.95 9.46
C LYS A 165 -7.72 -21.65 9.30
N LEU A 166 -8.72 -21.32 10.13
CA LEU A 166 -9.96 -22.08 10.25
C LEU A 166 -11.26 -21.26 10.10
N TYR A 167 -11.20 -19.92 10.21
CA TYR A 167 -12.37 -19.10 10.43
C TYR A 167 -12.66 -18.14 9.29
N ASP A 168 -13.94 -17.82 9.12
CA ASP A 168 -14.44 -16.83 8.17
C ASP A 168 -15.18 -15.72 8.92
N MET A 169 -15.09 -14.49 8.43
CA MET A 169 -15.83 -13.36 8.93
C MET A 169 -17.32 -13.49 8.61
N SER A 170 -18.18 -13.16 9.55
CA SER A 170 -19.63 -13.10 9.29
C SER A 170 -19.98 -11.89 8.41
N SER A 171 -21.05 -12.01 7.63
CA SER A 171 -21.54 -10.89 6.81
C SER A 171 -21.97 -9.71 7.67
N GLU A 172 -22.60 -9.98 8.81
CA GLU A 172 -23.06 -8.94 9.73
C GLU A 172 -21.87 -8.09 10.24
N LEU A 173 -20.79 -8.74 10.67
CA LEU A 173 -19.57 -8.07 11.09
C LEU A 173 -18.94 -7.27 9.96
N TYR A 174 -18.85 -7.86 8.75
CA TYR A 174 -18.26 -7.19 7.61
C TYR A 174 -19.01 -5.92 7.23
N TYR A 175 -20.35 -5.97 7.11
CA TYR A 175 -21.15 -4.79 6.76
C TYR A 175 -21.12 -3.73 7.84
N ASN A 176 -21.20 -4.10 9.12
CA ASN A 176 -21.08 -3.17 10.22
C ASN A 176 -19.75 -2.39 10.17
N VAL A 177 -18.65 -3.09 9.89
CA VAL A 177 -17.35 -2.43 9.79
C VAL A 177 -17.23 -1.55 8.55
N LEU A 178 -17.77 -1.99 7.40
CA LEU A 178 -17.81 -1.13 6.20
C LEU A 178 -18.58 0.17 6.43
N ASP A 179 -19.71 0.12 7.16
CA ASP A 179 -20.49 1.32 7.52
C ASP A 179 -19.64 2.27 8.39
N GLN A 180 -18.97 1.75 9.41
CA GLN A 180 -18.09 2.54 10.27
C GLN A 180 -16.89 3.15 9.51
N LEU A 181 -16.29 2.39 8.58
CA LEU A 181 -15.18 2.90 7.74
C LEU A 181 -15.63 4.03 6.81
N GLU A 182 -16.84 3.92 6.25
CA GLU A 182 -17.45 4.99 5.44
C GLU A 182 -17.70 6.25 6.28
N GLU A 183 -18.31 6.11 7.48
CA GLU A 183 -18.53 7.20 8.43
C GLU A 183 -17.22 7.88 8.86
N MET A 184 -16.13 7.12 8.99
CA MET A 184 -14.79 7.62 9.29
C MET A 184 -14.06 8.17 8.06
N ASN A 185 -14.71 8.23 6.90
CA ASN A 185 -14.17 8.75 5.64
C ASN A 185 -12.87 8.07 5.18
N ILE A 186 -12.73 6.76 5.42
CA ILE A 186 -11.56 5.97 5.02
C ILE A 186 -11.50 5.91 3.49
N LEU A 187 -10.28 6.08 2.94
CA LEU A 187 -10.07 5.95 1.50
C LEU A 187 -9.74 4.51 1.11
N SER A 188 -8.68 3.96 1.68
CA SER A 188 -8.09 2.70 1.22
C SER A 188 -8.54 1.53 2.07
N LEU A 189 -9.14 0.54 1.42
CA LEU A 189 -9.54 -0.72 2.03
C LEU A 189 -8.73 -1.86 1.41
N THR A 190 -8.00 -2.60 2.24
CA THR A 190 -7.31 -3.82 1.82
C THR A 190 -8.10 -5.04 2.27
N LEU A 191 -8.51 -5.87 1.33
CA LEU A 191 -9.09 -7.19 1.61
C LEU A 191 -8.01 -8.26 1.56
N SER A 192 -7.85 -8.97 2.67
CA SER A 192 -6.78 -9.94 2.88
C SER A 192 -7.27 -11.10 3.75
N GLY A 193 -6.34 -11.84 4.30
CA GLY A 193 -6.55 -12.94 5.23
C GLY A 193 -5.53 -14.04 5.01
N GLY A 194 -5.95 -15.30 5.15
CA GLY A 194 -5.17 -16.41 4.61
C GLY A 194 -5.14 -16.32 3.08
N GLU A 195 -6.30 -16.59 2.47
CA GLU A 195 -6.59 -16.32 1.06
C GLU A 195 -8.02 -15.76 0.96
N PRO A 196 -8.20 -14.47 0.61
CA PRO A 196 -9.53 -13.86 0.61
C PRO A 196 -10.52 -14.52 -0.36
N MET A 197 -10.04 -15.05 -1.50
CA MET A 197 -10.89 -15.76 -2.45
C MET A 197 -11.37 -17.14 -1.94
N ALA A 198 -10.83 -17.63 -0.81
CA ALA A 198 -11.34 -18.83 -0.14
C ALA A 198 -12.57 -18.53 0.74
N HIS A 199 -12.87 -17.25 1.00
CA HIS A 199 -14.07 -16.87 1.74
C HIS A 199 -15.33 -17.10 0.90
N PRO A 200 -16.36 -17.83 1.39
CA PRO A 200 -17.55 -18.16 0.57
C PRO A 200 -18.31 -16.94 0.02
N LYS A 201 -18.17 -15.79 0.68
CA LYS A 201 -18.84 -14.54 0.32
C LYS A 201 -17.89 -13.46 -0.20
N PHE A 202 -16.70 -13.84 -0.66
CA PHE A 202 -15.70 -12.90 -1.17
C PHE A 202 -16.28 -11.93 -2.21
N LEU A 203 -17.03 -12.44 -3.20
CA LEU A 203 -17.62 -11.62 -4.27
C LEU A 203 -18.66 -10.63 -3.74
N GLU A 204 -19.48 -11.08 -2.77
CA GLU A 204 -20.48 -10.23 -2.11
C GLU A 204 -19.76 -9.09 -1.34
N PHE A 205 -18.72 -9.41 -0.60
CA PHE A 205 -17.94 -8.46 0.16
C PHE A 205 -17.21 -7.43 -0.72
N LEU A 206 -16.62 -7.88 -1.81
CA LEU A 206 -15.99 -7.00 -2.79
C LEU A 206 -16.98 -6.00 -3.38
N ARG A 207 -18.16 -6.46 -3.80
CA ARG A 207 -19.22 -5.59 -4.35
C ARG A 207 -19.72 -4.58 -3.31
N ALA A 208 -19.85 -4.99 -2.05
CA ALA A 208 -20.25 -4.09 -0.97
C ALA A 208 -19.22 -2.99 -0.70
N ALA A 209 -17.92 -3.35 -0.65
CA ALA A 209 -16.84 -2.38 -0.51
C ALA A 209 -16.82 -1.36 -1.67
N LYS A 210 -17.02 -1.84 -2.89
CA LYS A 210 -17.09 -0.97 -4.06
C LYS A 210 -18.28 -0.01 -4.02
N LYS A 211 -19.46 -0.47 -3.58
CA LYS A 211 -20.66 0.37 -3.45
C LYS A 211 -20.43 1.56 -2.51
N LYS A 212 -19.54 1.42 -1.52
CA LYS A 212 -19.14 2.49 -0.59
C LYS A 212 -17.96 3.33 -1.07
N ASP A 213 -17.55 3.15 -2.31
CA ASP A 213 -16.51 3.93 -2.98
C ASP A 213 -15.12 3.88 -2.31
N PHE A 214 -14.75 2.72 -1.77
CA PHE A 214 -13.38 2.51 -1.30
C PHE A 214 -12.40 2.28 -2.46
N TYR A 215 -11.15 2.76 -2.28
CA TYR A 215 -10.00 2.33 -3.07
C TYR A 215 -9.60 0.93 -2.59
N VAL A 216 -10.02 -0.11 -3.33
CA VAL A 216 -9.88 -1.49 -2.87
C VAL A 216 -8.60 -2.14 -3.39
N THR A 217 -7.77 -2.62 -2.48
CA THR A 217 -6.62 -3.50 -2.76
C THR A 217 -6.93 -4.91 -2.27
N ILE A 218 -6.55 -5.92 -3.04
CA ILE A 218 -6.69 -7.33 -2.67
C ILE A 218 -5.32 -7.95 -2.55
N LEU A 219 -5.04 -8.64 -1.43
CA LEU A 219 -3.83 -9.46 -1.26
C LEU A 219 -4.22 -10.91 -1.45
N SER A 220 -3.71 -11.57 -2.50
CA SER A 220 -4.13 -12.93 -2.87
C SER A 220 -2.98 -13.72 -3.50
N ASN A 221 -3.01 -15.05 -3.36
CA ASN A 221 -2.16 -15.95 -4.13
C ASN A 221 -2.70 -16.24 -5.54
N LEU A 222 -3.90 -15.77 -5.84
CA LEU A 222 -4.64 -15.89 -7.12
C LEU A 222 -4.92 -17.33 -7.59
N THR A 223 -4.54 -18.37 -6.86
CA THR A 223 -4.73 -19.76 -7.31
C THR A 223 -6.19 -20.21 -7.38
N LEU A 224 -7.11 -19.41 -6.80
CA LEU A 224 -8.57 -19.64 -6.84
C LEU A 224 -9.28 -18.74 -7.86
N LEU A 225 -8.53 -17.99 -8.69
CA LEU A 225 -9.10 -17.12 -9.72
C LEU A 225 -9.92 -17.94 -10.72
N ASN A 226 -11.13 -17.48 -10.99
CA ASN A 226 -12.02 -18.03 -12.01
C ASN A 226 -12.76 -16.90 -12.74
N ASP A 227 -13.57 -17.21 -13.74
CA ASP A 227 -14.21 -16.20 -14.58
C ASP A 227 -15.24 -15.34 -13.80
N GLU A 228 -15.87 -15.88 -12.77
CA GLU A 228 -16.78 -15.13 -11.90
C GLU A 228 -15.99 -14.10 -11.05
N VAL A 229 -14.84 -14.50 -10.51
CA VAL A 229 -13.95 -13.60 -9.79
C VAL A 229 -13.40 -12.52 -10.73
N ILE A 230 -12.96 -12.86 -11.93
CA ILE A 230 -12.52 -11.89 -12.96
C ILE A 230 -13.60 -10.85 -13.21
N THR A 231 -14.85 -11.30 -13.44
CA THR A 231 -15.99 -10.42 -13.65
C THR A 231 -16.19 -9.47 -12.47
N ALA A 232 -16.17 -10.00 -11.25
CA ALA A 232 -16.36 -9.19 -10.05
C ALA A 232 -15.19 -8.19 -9.81
N LEU A 233 -13.95 -8.56 -10.12
CA LEU A 233 -12.80 -7.65 -10.04
C LEU A 233 -12.95 -6.48 -11.02
N LYS A 234 -13.43 -6.75 -12.24
CA LYS A 234 -13.70 -5.71 -13.26
C LYS A 234 -14.87 -4.82 -12.85
N GLU A 235 -16.02 -5.42 -12.49
CA GLU A 235 -17.20 -4.68 -12.01
C GLU A 235 -16.89 -3.84 -10.77
N GLY A 236 -16.10 -4.42 -9.86
CA GLY A 236 -15.60 -3.77 -8.67
C GLY A 236 -14.57 -2.68 -8.95
N ASN A 237 -14.04 -2.61 -10.19
CA ASN A 237 -12.98 -1.67 -10.55
C ASN A 237 -11.91 -1.59 -9.45
N VAL A 238 -11.35 -2.77 -9.10
CA VAL A 238 -10.35 -2.87 -8.02
C VAL A 238 -9.13 -2.02 -8.36
N SER A 239 -8.55 -1.42 -7.35
CA SER A 239 -7.43 -0.51 -7.52
C SER A 239 -6.11 -1.24 -7.64
N SER A 240 -6.00 -2.42 -7.01
CA SER A 240 -4.82 -3.29 -7.13
C SER A 240 -5.13 -4.71 -6.67
N VAL A 241 -4.53 -5.68 -7.33
CA VAL A 241 -4.40 -7.05 -6.82
C VAL A 241 -2.91 -7.32 -6.60
N GLN A 242 -2.48 -7.36 -5.35
CA GLN A 242 -1.12 -7.74 -5.01
C GLN A 242 -1.05 -9.25 -4.91
N VAL A 243 -0.16 -9.85 -5.70
CA VAL A 243 -0.01 -11.30 -5.81
C VAL A 243 1.41 -11.72 -5.46
N SER A 244 1.54 -12.82 -4.71
CA SER A 244 2.84 -13.40 -4.38
C SER A 244 3.33 -14.32 -5.51
N LEU A 245 4.48 -13.99 -6.10
CA LEU A 245 5.18 -14.84 -7.07
C LEU A 245 6.64 -14.98 -6.64
N TYR A 246 7.00 -16.12 -6.11
CA TYR A 246 8.28 -16.30 -5.40
C TYR A 246 9.46 -16.60 -6.32
N SER A 247 9.22 -17.15 -7.51
CA SER A 247 10.24 -17.58 -8.46
C SER A 247 9.64 -17.77 -9.85
N MET A 248 10.47 -17.73 -10.89
CA MET A 248 10.13 -18.21 -12.24
C MET A 248 10.49 -19.69 -12.43
N VAL A 249 11.11 -20.32 -11.44
CA VAL A 249 11.36 -21.76 -11.38
C VAL A 249 10.20 -22.43 -10.62
N PRO A 250 9.37 -23.28 -11.26
CA PRO A 250 8.19 -23.88 -10.65
C PRO A 250 8.45 -24.58 -9.32
N GLU A 251 9.55 -25.33 -9.26
CA GLU A 251 9.93 -26.11 -8.08
C GLU A 251 10.25 -25.22 -6.88
N HIS A 252 10.88 -24.07 -7.08
CA HIS A 252 11.18 -23.12 -6.01
C HIS A 252 9.90 -22.48 -5.48
N HIS A 253 9.02 -22.02 -6.36
CA HIS A 253 7.73 -21.44 -5.98
C HIS A 253 6.87 -22.45 -5.21
N ASP A 254 6.69 -23.66 -5.77
CA ASP A 254 5.88 -24.72 -5.20
C ASP A 254 6.43 -25.18 -3.83
N ALA A 255 7.76 -25.21 -3.65
CA ALA A 255 8.38 -25.52 -2.37
C ALA A 255 8.08 -24.46 -1.31
N ILE A 256 8.01 -23.16 -1.67
CA ILE A 256 7.68 -22.08 -0.75
C ILE A 256 6.21 -22.12 -0.35
N THR A 257 5.29 -22.32 -1.30
CA THR A 257 3.84 -22.44 -1.03
C THR A 257 3.46 -23.77 -0.42
N THR A 258 4.33 -24.79 -0.55
CA THR A 258 4.12 -26.21 -0.21
C THR A 258 3.01 -26.88 -1.03
N ILE A 259 2.63 -26.31 -2.16
CA ILE A 259 1.55 -26.79 -3.03
C ILE A 259 2.10 -27.02 -4.44
N LYS A 260 2.18 -28.28 -4.84
CA LYS A 260 2.59 -28.63 -6.21
C LYS A 260 1.64 -28.06 -7.25
N GLY A 261 2.21 -27.37 -8.24
CA GLY A 261 1.47 -26.73 -9.33
C GLY A 261 0.88 -25.36 -8.96
N SER A 262 1.22 -24.78 -7.80
CA SER A 262 0.81 -23.43 -7.43
C SER A 262 1.44 -22.39 -8.35
N PHE A 263 2.69 -22.58 -8.78
CA PHE A 263 3.36 -21.71 -9.74
C PHE A 263 2.54 -21.51 -11.02
N GLU A 264 2.16 -22.60 -11.67
CA GLU A 264 1.42 -22.53 -12.94
C GLU A 264 0.05 -21.87 -12.74
N LYS A 265 -0.64 -22.15 -11.62
CA LYS A 265 -1.92 -21.53 -11.31
C LYS A 265 -1.77 -20.02 -11.12
N THR A 266 -0.83 -19.59 -10.28
CA THR A 266 -0.58 -18.17 -10.00
C THR A 266 -0.15 -17.42 -11.26
N LYS A 267 0.83 -17.94 -12.01
CA LYS A 267 1.30 -17.33 -13.26
C LYS A 267 0.18 -17.18 -14.28
N ASN A 268 -0.59 -18.25 -14.53
CA ASN A 268 -1.72 -18.19 -15.47
C ASN A 268 -2.82 -17.22 -14.98
N ALA A 269 -3.06 -17.14 -13.68
CA ALA A 269 -4.00 -16.18 -13.13
C ALA A 269 -3.54 -14.73 -13.31
N ILE A 270 -2.25 -14.44 -13.14
CA ILE A 270 -1.68 -13.12 -13.44
C ILE A 270 -1.91 -12.78 -14.92
N LEU A 271 -1.61 -13.70 -15.86
CA LEU A 271 -1.82 -13.47 -17.29
C LEU A 271 -3.29 -13.19 -17.60
N LYS A 272 -4.24 -13.93 -17.00
CA LYS A 272 -5.67 -13.65 -17.12
C LYS A 272 -6.07 -12.28 -16.59
N CYS A 273 -5.48 -11.81 -15.50
CA CYS A 273 -5.70 -10.46 -14.99
C CYS A 273 -5.23 -9.41 -16.00
N ILE A 274 -4.06 -9.60 -16.62
CA ILE A 274 -3.54 -8.71 -17.65
C ILE A 274 -4.47 -8.65 -18.87
N GLU A 275 -4.90 -9.80 -19.37
CA GLU A 275 -5.84 -9.91 -20.51
C GLU A 275 -7.17 -9.19 -20.25
N ASN A 276 -7.51 -8.98 -18.98
CA ASN A 276 -8.74 -8.34 -18.55
C ASN A 276 -8.56 -6.92 -18.00
N ASP A 277 -7.37 -6.31 -18.16
CA ASP A 277 -7.03 -4.98 -17.61
C ASP A 277 -7.29 -4.86 -16.09
N ILE A 278 -7.09 -5.95 -15.33
CA ILE A 278 -7.15 -5.94 -13.87
C ILE A 278 -5.75 -5.57 -13.35
N PRO A 279 -5.62 -4.49 -12.55
CA PRO A 279 -4.31 -4.03 -12.10
C PRO A 279 -3.66 -5.02 -11.13
N VAL A 280 -2.54 -5.62 -11.54
CA VAL A 280 -1.75 -6.56 -10.75
C VAL A 280 -0.43 -5.93 -10.34
N HIS A 281 -0.02 -6.21 -9.12
CA HIS A 281 1.29 -5.91 -8.57
C HIS A 281 1.90 -7.20 -8.01
N VAL A 282 3.07 -7.58 -8.48
CA VAL A 282 3.76 -8.79 -8.00
C VAL A 282 4.62 -8.47 -6.78
N SER A 283 4.43 -9.23 -5.72
CA SER A 283 5.29 -9.25 -4.54
C SER A 283 6.11 -10.54 -4.53
N CYS A 284 7.44 -10.41 -4.50
CA CYS A 284 8.37 -11.53 -4.44
C CYS A 284 9.17 -11.50 -3.14
N PRO A 285 8.58 -11.88 -1.98
CA PRO A 285 9.36 -11.97 -0.74
C PRO A 285 10.51 -12.96 -0.89
N THR A 286 11.73 -12.51 -0.57
CA THR A 286 12.95 -13.29 -0.78
C THR A 286 13.38 -14.00 0.50
N MET A 287 13.64 -15.28 0.39
CA MET A 287 14.08 -16.16 1.46
C MET A 287 15.09 -17.19 0.93
N LYS A 288 15.57 -18.12 1.77
CA LYS A 288 16.60 -19.09 1.34
C LYS A 288 16.22 -19.87 0.08
N GLY A 289 14.92 -20.24 -0.06
CA GLY A 289 14.44 -21.05 -1.17
C GLY A 289 14.40 -20.34 -2.53
N ASN A 290 14.49 -19.01 -2.56
CA ASN A 290 14.41 -18.21 -3.79
C ASN A 290 15.36 -16.98 -3.79
N LYS A 291 16.46 -17.04 -3.06
CA LYS A 291 17.37 -15.89 -2.87
C LYS A 291 18.02 -15.39 -4.17
N ASP A 292 18.03 -16.20 -5.20
CA ASP A 292 18.64 -15.90 -6.50
C ASP A 292 17.60 -15.56 -7.59
N ASP A 293 16.30 -15.63 -7.29
CA ASP A 293 15.24 -15.69 -8.29
C ASP A 293 14.57 -14.35 -8.60
N TYR A 294 14.75 -13.32 -7.76
CA TYR A 294 14.03 -12.04 -7.89
C TYR A 294 14.28 -11.35 -9.24
N ALA A 295 15.51 -11.38 -9.74
CA ALA A 295 15.84 -10.73 -11.01
C ALA A 295 15.04 -11.31 -12.18
N ASP A 296 14.82 -12.63 -12.22
CA ASP A 296 14.01 -13.28 -13.25
C ASP A 296 12.52 -12.97 -13.10
N VAL A 297 12.01 -12.89 -11.86
CA VAL A 297 10.64 -12.44 -11.58
C VAL A 297 10.44 -11.00 -12.05
N LEU A 298 11.36 -10.09 -11.72
CA LEU A 298 11.32 -8.69 -12.13
C LEU A 298 11.34 -8.56 -13.66
N LYS A 299 12.24 -9.28 -14.33
CA LYS A 299 12.34 -9.31 -15.79
C LYS A 299 11.02 -9.78 -16.43
N TRP A 300 10.46 -10.89 -15.96
CA TRP A 300 9.20 -11.40 -16.46
C TRP A 300 8.05 -10.40 -16.26
N CYS A 301 8.00 -9.74 -15.08
CA CYS A 301 7.02 -8.70 -14.81
C CYS A 301 7.16 -7.51 -15.76
N HIS A 302 8.38 -7.05 -16.05
CA HIS A 302 8.63 -5.96 -17.00
C HIS A 302 8.19 -6.31 -18.43
N GLU A 303 8.48 -7.54 -18.89
CA GLU A 303 8.03 -8.04 -20.21
C GLU A 303 6.49 -8.00 -20.34
N HIS A 304 5.78 -8.16 -19.21
CA HIS A 304 4.31 -8.13 -19.16
C HIS A 304 3.73 -6.79 -18.67
N LYS A 305 4.57 -5.75 -18.53
CA LYS A 305 4.18 -4.42 -18.06
C LYS A 305 3.54 -4.42 -16.67
N ILE A 306 4.01 -5.29 -15.78
CA ILE A 306 3.59 -5.40 -14.39
C ILE A 306 4.68 -4.80 -13.51
N ARG A 307 4.26 -4.17 -12.41
CA ARG A 307 5.17 -3.80 -11.34
C ARG A 307 5.50 -5.01 -10.47
N ALA A 308 6.75 -5.11 -10.06
CA ALA A 308 7.20 -6.07 -9.07
C ALA A 308 7.94 -5.36 -7.94
N GLN A 309 7.87 -5.95 -6.76
CA GLN A 309 8.66 -5.55 -5.60
C GLN A 309 9.17 -6.78 -4.86
N THR A 310 10.26 -6.62 -4.14
CA THR A 310 10.77 -7.64 -3.23
C THR A 310 10.89 -7.10 -1.82
N ASP A 311 10.84 -8.01 -0.86
CA ASP A 311 11.24 -7.79 0.53
C ASP A 311 12.07 -9.00 0.98
N TYR A 312 13.22 -8.74 1.58
CA TYR A 312 14.11 -9.76 2.15
C TYR A 312 13.95 -9.90 3.68
N ILE A 313 12.86 -9.34 4.20
CA ILE A 313 12.57 -9.32 5.63
C ILE A 313 11.52 -10.36 5.98
N MET A 314 11.91 -11.37 6.74
CA MET A 314 11.00 -12.37 7.27
C MET A 314 10.82 -12.16 8.78
N MET A 315 9.56 -12.16 9.24
CA MET A 315 9.22 -12.08 10.67
C MET A 315 8.82 -13.47 11.23
N ALA A 316 8.99 -13.65 12.52
CA ALA A 316 8.45 -14.79 13.25
C ALA A 316 6.91 -14.80 13.22
N GLN A 317 6.30 -15.94 13.54
CA GLN A 317 4.85 -16.06 13.64
C GLN A 317 4.31 -15.19 14.76
N TYR A 318 3.06 -14.73 14.65
CA TYR A 318 2.48 -13.79 15.62
C TYR A 318 2.29 -14.38 17.02
N ASN A 319 2.28 -15.71 17.15
CA ASN A 319 2.23 -16.43 18.43
C ASN A 319 3.62 -16.60 19.08
N HIS A 320 4.64 -15.88 18.60
CA HIS A 320 6.05 -15.94 19.01
C HIS A 320 6.80 -17.22 18.62
N GLU A 321 6.21 -18.10 17.81
CA GLU A 321 6.96 -19.21 17.26
C GLU A 321 7.92 -18.76 16.17
N THR A 322 9.12 -19.33 16.18
CA THR A 322 10.23 -18.94 15.29
C THR A 322 10.61 -20.02 14.29
N SER A 323 9.84 -21.09 14.19
CA SER A 323 10.12 -22.24 13.32
C SER A 323 10.20 -21.85 11.84
N ASN A 324 9.35 -20.89 11.40
CA ASN A 324 9.36 -20.36 10.04
C ASN A 324 10.68 -19.63 9.72
N LEU A 325 11.39 -19.07 10.72
CA LEU A 325 12.66 -18.36 10.53
C LEU A 325 13.82 -19.27 10.05
N ALA A 326 13.63 -20.59 10.05
CA ALA A 326 14.57 -21.52 9.39
C ALA A 326 14.78 -21.16 7.90
N ASN A 327 13.77 -20.55 7.27
CA ASN A 327 13.80 -20.10 5.88
C ASN A 327 14.36 -18.67 5.71
N ARG A 328 14.59 -17.92 6.79
CA ARG A 328 15.12 -16.56 6.75
C ARG A 328 16.56 -16.55 6.24
N LEU A 329 16.89 -15.60 5.38
CA LEU A 329 18.24 -15.35 4.90
C LEU A 329 19.20 -15.09 6.07
N THR A 330 20.42 -15.59 5.97
CA THR A 330 21.54 -15.13 6.79
C THR A 330 21.92 -13.70 6.40
N VAL A 331 22.72 -13.02 7.19
CA VAL A 331 23.20 -11.67 6.87
C VAL A 331 23.96 -11.62 5.55
N GLU A 332 24.77 -12.65 5.26
CA GLU A 332 25.54 -12.74 4.00
C GLU A 332 24.62 -13.00 2.80
N GLU A 333 23.65 -13.91 2.93
CA GLU A 333 22.65 -14.14 1.88
C GLU A 333 21.77 -12.89 1.63
N THR A 334 21.42 -12.16 2.70
CA THR A 334 20.71 -10.88 2.56
C THR A 334 21.57 -9.86 1.80
N GLY A 335 22.87 -9.79 2.07
CA GLY A 335 23.79 -8.95 1.30
C GLY A 335 23.85 -9.32 -0.19
N HIS A 336 23.78 -10.61 -0.51
CA HIS A 336 23.72 -11.09 -1.89
C HIS A 336 22.41 -10.62 -2.58
N VAL A 337 21.27 -10.80 -1.91
CA VAL A 337 19.95 -10.35 -2.41
C VAL A 337 19.94 -8.83 -2.63
N ILE A 338 20.44 -8.04 -1.66
CA ILE A 338 20.53 -6.57 -1.81
C ILE A 338 21.35 -6.18 -3.04
N LYS A 339 22.49 -6.82 -3.29
CA LYS A 339 23.29 -6.56 -4.49
C LYS A 339 22.52 -6.87 -5.76
N SER A 340 21.81 -8.01 -5.82
CA SER A 340 20.98 -8.36 -6.96
C SER A 340 19.89 -7.32 -7.21
N ILE A 341 19.24 -6.81 -6.16
CA ILE A 341 18.25 -5.74 -6.27
C ILE A 341 18.92 -4.47 -6.83
N MET A 342 20.06 -4.07 -6.28
CA MET A 342 20.81 -2.88 -6.72
C MET A 342 21.23 -2.93 -8.19
N GLU A 343 21.48 -4.11 -8.72
CA GLU A 343 21.89 -4.32 -10.10
C GLU A 343 20.72 -4.36 -11.08
N ASN A 344 19.57 -4.88 -10.66
CA ASN A 344 18.46 -5.19 -11.56
C ASN A 344 17.24 -4.28 -11.41
N ASP A 345 17.00 -3.68 -10.24
CA ASP A 345 15.82 -2.89 -9.94
C ASP A 345 16.13 -1.39 -9.95
N MET A 346 15.88 -0.75 -11.09
CA MET A 346 16.13 0.68 -11.26
C MET A 346 15.17 1.54 -10.47
N ASP A 347 13.92 1.13 -10.33
CA ASP A 347 12.92 1.89 -9.59
C ASP A 347 13.26 1.93 -8.10
N TYR A 348 13.81 0.84 -7.57
CA TYR A 348 14.33 0.77 -6.20
C TYR A 348 15.59 1.63 -6.00
N THR A 349 16.48 1.72 -7.00
CA THR A 349 17.79 2.34 -6.83
C THR A 349 17.86 3.82 -7.17
N ASP A 350 16.84 4.37 -7.83
CA ASP A 350 16.88 5.77 -8.28
C ASP A 350 17.03 6.76 -7.12
N GLU A 351 16.36 6.51 -6.00
CA GLU A 351 16.47 7.42 -4.83
C GLU A 351 17.88 7.52 -4.27
N PHE A 352 18.70 6.47 -4.42
CA PHE A 352 20.08 6.46 -3.91
C PHE A 352 21.01 7.34 -4.73
N LEU A 353 20.65 7.68 -5.96
CA LEU A 353 21.39 8.57 -6.84
C LEU A 353 21.00 10.05 -6.69
N GLU A 354 19.95 10.35 -5.94
CA GLU A 354 19.51 11.71 -5.64
C GLU A 354 20.67 12.49 -4.95
N PRO A 355 20.89 13.78 -5.32
CA PRO A 355 21.97 14.58 -4.74
C PRO A 355 21.88 14.72 -3.22
N ASP A 356 20.66 14.84 -2.69
CA ASP A 356 20.37 15.04 -1.26
C ASP A 356 20.23 13.73 -0.46
N PHE A 357 20.44 12.56 -1.08
CA PHE A 357 20.25 11.26 -0.42
C PHE A 357 21.02 11.13 0.90
N VAL A 358 22.32 11.52 0.88
CA VAL A 358 23.17 11.42 2.09
C VAL A 358 22.71 12.39 3.17
N ASP A 359 22.28 13.61 2.80
CA ASP A 359 21.79 14.61 3.74
C ASP A 359 20.48 14.15 4.38
N ARG A 360 19.59 13.53 3.60
CA ARG A 360 18.37 12.90 4.13
C ARG A 360 18.67 11.77 5.10
N CYS A 361 19.65 10.91 4.80
CA CYS A 361 20.10 9.87 5.72
C CYS A 361 20.61 10.46 7.04
N ASN A 362 21.44 11.51 6.98
CA ASN A 362 21.97 12.18 8.15
C ASN A 362 20.87 12.85 8.98
N ALA A 363 19.93 13.54 8.33
CA ALA A 363 18.80 14.17 9.00
C ALA A 363 17.92 13.15 9.75
N LEU A 364 17.69 11.99 9.13
CA LEU A 364 16.92 10.90 9.73
C LEU A 364 17.65 10.28 10.93
N GLU A 365 18.97 10.10 10.86
CA GLU A 365 19.79 9.58 11.96
C GLU A 365 19.84 10.56 13.15
N GLN A 366 19.78 11.87 12.90
CA GLN A 366 19.83 12.92 13.92
C GLN A 366 18.46 13.25 14.53
N ASN A 367 17.38 12.60 14.11
CA ASN A 367 16.02 12.84 14.63
C ASN A 367 15.55 11.75 15.61
N PRO A 368 15.87 11.83 16.90
CA PRO A 368 15.45 10.86 17.91
C PRO A 368 13.93 10.94 18.20
N GLU A 369 13.30 12.08 17.91
CA GLU A 369 11.87 12.31 18.14
C GLU A 369 10.98 11.83 16.98
N ARG A 370 11.58 11.31 15.89
CA ARG A 370 10.82 10.75 14.78
C ARG A 370 9.97 9.57 15.23
N ARG A 371 8.86 9.36 14.57
CA ARG A 371 7.99 8.21 14.80
C ARG A 371 8.68 6.92 14.37
N LEU A 372 8.28 5.81 15.00
CA LEU A 372 8.82 4.50 14.68
C LEU A 372 8.19 3.92 13.41
N CYS A 373 6.88 4.09 13.23
CA CYS A 373 6.09 3.51 12.15
C CYS A 373 4.78 4.27 11.97
N GLY A 374 4.11 4.07 10.83
CA GLY A 374 2.76 4.58 10.55
C GLY A 374 1.62 3.84 11.27
N VAL A 375 1.91 2.72 11.96
CA VAL A 375 0.88 1.97 12.70
C VAL A 375 0.25 2.81 13.81
N GLY A 376 -1.08 2.80 13.88
CA GLY A 376 -1.83 3.63 14.83
C GLY A 376 -1.84 5.12 14.50
N ILE A 377 -1.24 5.56 13.40
CA ILE A 377 -1.23 6.95 12.93
C ILE A 377 -2.13 7.11 11.70
N SER A 378 -1.95 6.27 10.68
CA SER A 378 -2.67 6.35 9.41
C SER A 378 -3.27 5.02 8.95
N ALA A 379 -2.88 3.92 9.59
CA ALA A 379 -3.30 2.58 9.24
C ALA A 379 -3.63 1.73 10.45
N CYS A 380 -4.56 0.80 10.26
CA CYS A 380 -4.98 -0.21 11.23
C CYS A 380 -5.51 -1.44 10.49
N CYS A 381 -5.72 -2.54 11.19
CA CYS A 381 -6.28 -3.75 10.61
C CYS A 381 -7.23 -4.47 11.57
N MET A 382 -8.06 -5.35 11.01
CA MET A 382 -8.99 -6.20 11.74
C MET A 382 -8.97 -7.61 11.13
N VAL A 383 -9.18 -8.61 11.97
CA VAL A 383 -9.34 -10.00 11.54
C VAL A 383 -10.79 -10.46 11.67
N GLU A 384 -11.07 -11.67 11.23
CA GLU A 384 -12.40 -12.25 11.05
C GLU A 384 -13.30 -12.30 12.30
N ASN A 385 -12.72 -12.21 13.49
CA ASN A 385 -13.46 -12.23 14.77
C ASN A 385 -13.77 -10.82 15.32
N GLY A 386 -13.40 -9.76 14.60
CA GLY A 386 -13.64 -8.36 15.00
C GLY A 386 -12.55 -7.74 15.85
N ASN A 387 -11.49 -8.45 16.18
CA ASN A 387 -10.34 -7.87 16.87
C ASN A 387 -9.58 -6.90 15.98
N VAL A 388 -9.33 -5.71 16.49
CA VAL A 388 -8.57 -4.65 15.83
C VAL A 388 -7.12 -4.66 16.30
N TYR A 389 -6.19 -4.54 15.35
CA TYR A 389 -4.74 -4.57 15.59
C TYR A 389 -4.05 -3.40 14.90
N PRO A 390 -2.90 -2.95 15.40
CA PRO A 390 -2.15 -1.89 14.74
C PRO A 390 -1.50 -2.34 13.42
N CYS A 391 -1.19 -3.64 13.29
CA CYS A 391 -0.53 -4.22 12.13
C CYS A 391 -0.95 -5.70 11.98
N PRO A 392 -1.15 -6.22 10.75
CA PRO A 392 -1.56 -7.61 10.53
C PRO A 392 -0.64 -8.66 11.18
N GLY A 393 0.67 -8.40 11.17
CA GLY A 393 1.65 -9.29 11.81
C GLY A 393 1.68 -9.21 13.35
N TRP A 394 0.88 -8.35 13.99
CA TRP A 394 0.92 -8.12 15.44
C TRP A 394 -0.38 -8.51 16.14
N GLN A 395 -0.84 -9.72 15.91
CA GLN A 395 -2.13 -10.18 16.44
C GLN A 395 -2.12 -10.48 17.97
N MET A 396 -0.99 -10.30 18.66
CA MET A 396 -0.95 -10.28 20.13
C MET A 396 -1.25 -8.89 20.72
N MET A 397 -1.25 -7.82 19.90
CA MET A 397 -1.53 -6.45 20.30
C MET A 397 -2.98 -6.05 19.98
N VAL A 398 -3.94 -6.69 20.63
CA VAL A 398 -5.37 -6.35 20.45
C VAL A 398 -5.63 -4.93 20.98
N LEU A 399 -6.10 -4.02 20.12
CA LEU A 399 -6.48 -2.64 20.45
C LEU A 399 -7.89 -2.57 21.03
N GLY A 400 -8.78 -3.44 20.59
CA GLY A 400 -10.17 -3.57 20.96
C GLY A 400 -10.89 -4.54 20.02
N ASN A 401 -12.20 -4.71 20.23
CA ASN A 401 -13.04 -5.56 19.38
C ASN A 401 -14.29 -4.78 18.93
N VAL A 402 -14.58 -4.79 17.62
CA VAL A 402 -15.71 -4.02 17.05
C VAL A 402 -17.08 -4.58 17.42
N ASN A 403 -17.17 -5.78 17.99
CA ASN A 403 -18.41 -6.29 18.58
C ASN A 403 -18.71 -5.68 19.95
N GLU A 404 -17.71 -5.04 20.60
CA GLU A 404 -17.80 -4.46 21.94
C GLU A 404 -17.83 -2.93 21.94
N SER A 405 -17.08 -2.30 20.99
CA SER A 405 -16.97 -0.85 20.87
C SER A 405 -16.89 -0.45 19.40
N SER A 406 -17.25 0.78 19.06
CA SER A 406 -17.11 1.27 17.68
C SER A 406 -15.63 1.33 17.27
N LEU A 407 -15.38 1.17 15.98
CA LEU A 407 -14.02 1.30 15.41
C LEU A 407 -13.42 2.69 15.72
N LYS A 408 -14.26 3.74 15.66
CA LYS A 408 -13.84 5.10 16.04
C LYS A 408 -13.39 5.19 17.48
N ASP A 409 -14.14 4.61 18.41
CA ASP A 409 -13.77 4.60 19.82
C ASP A 409 -12.46 3.83 20.06
N ILE A 410 -12.30 2.66 19.44
CA ILE A 410 -11.05 1.89 19.50
C ILE A 410 -9.88 2.71 18.97
N TRP A 411 -10.06 3.39 17.82
CA TRP A 411 -9.03 4.22 17.20
C TRP A 411 -8.63 5.45 18.04
N GLU A 412 -9.60 6.10 18.67
CA GLU A 412 -9.37 7.32 19.44
C GLU A 412 -8.94 7.04 20.88
N ASN A 413 -9.51 6.02 21.53
CA ASN A 413 -9.50 5.86 22.96
C ASN A 413 -8.77 4.64 23.51
N SER A 414 -8.41 3.65 22.68
CA SER A 414 -7.64 2.48 23.15
C SER A 414 -6.33 2.90 23.81
N GLU A 415 -6.10 2.50 25.06
CA GLU A 415 -4.88 2.81 25.80
C GLU A 415 -3.62 2.27 25.10
N LYS A 416 -3.74 1.11 24.45
CA LYS A 416 -2.63 0.52 23.68
C LYS A 416 -2.28 1.38 22.45
N ILE A 417 -3.27 1.94 21.74
CA ILE A 417 -3.00 2.81 20.60
C ILE A 417 -2.41 4.14 21.04
N LYS A 418 -2.87 4.71 22.17
CA LYS A 418 -2.28 5.93 22.76
C LYS A 418 -0.82 5.71 23.12
N TRP A 419 -0.53 4.56 23.74
CA TRP A 419 0.84 4.17 24.04
C TRP A 419 1.69 4.05 22.75
N LEU A 420 1.22 3.35 21.72
CA LEU A 420 1.92 3.26 20.43
C LEU A 420 2.24 4.62 19.82
N ARG A 421 1.27 5.54 19.87
CA ARG A 421 1.41 6.92 19.36
C ARG A 421 2.42 7.75 20.14
N SER A 422 2.64 7.44 21.41
CA SER A 422 3.63 8.12 22.24
C SER A 422 5.06 7.71 21.93
N LEU A 423 5.27 6.55 21.33
CA LEU A 423 6.60 5.99 21.07
C LEU A 423 7.37 6.78 19.99
N LYS A 424 8.65 6.97 20.27
CA LYS A 424 9.61 7.63 19.40
C LYS A 424 10.82 6.74 19.13
N PHE A 425 11.62 7.12 18.17
CA PHE A 425 12.85 6.38 17.84
C PHE A 425 13.80 6.25 19.02
N LYS A 426 13.85 7.25 19.90
CA LYS A 426 14.67 7.23 21.13
C LYS A 426 14.29 6.13 22.12
N ASP A 427 13.04 5.60 22.05
CA ASP A 427 12.57 4.58 22.98
C ASP A 427 13.04 3.17 22.58
N LEU A 428 13.50 2.98 21.32
CA LEU A 428 14.03 1.71 20.85
C LEU A 428 15.37 1.39 21.52
N GLY A 429 15.44 0.16 22.04
CA GLY A 429 16.66 -0.37 22.65
C GLY A 429 17.21 0.47 23.78
N ASN A 430 16.33 1.07 24.61
CA ASN A 430 16.70 1.98 25.68
C ASN A 430 17.64 3.11 25.20
N GLY A 431 17.38 3.66 24.02
CA GLY A 431 18.14 4.76 23.43
C GLY A 431 19.43 4.34 22.69
N GLU A 432 19.73 3.06 22.56
CA GLU A 432 20.87 2.58 21.77
C GLU A 432 20.68 2.93 20.28
N CYS A 433 19.46 2.79 19.76
CA CYS A 433 19.14 3.05 18.36
C CYS A 433 19.37 4.52 17.95
N CYS A 434 19.21 5.48 18.87
CA CYS A 434 19.47 6.90 18.62
C CYS A 434 20.95 7.22 18.37
N LYS A 435 21.85 6.36 18.84
CA LYS A 435 23.31 6.51 18.66
C LYS A 435 23.82 5.71 17.47
N CYS A 436 22.90 5.07 16.73
CA CYS A 436 23.26 4.16 15.65
C CYS A 436 23.41 4.95 14.34
N ASN A 437 24.56 4.83 13.70
CA ASN A 437 24.85 5.43 12.39
C ASN A 437 24.34 4.59 11.20
N LYS A 438 23.38 3.70 11.42
CA LYS A 438 22.77 2.83 10.40
C LYS A 438 21.24 2.99 10.35
N ALA A 439 20.71 3.98 11.05
CA ALA A 439 19.28 4.15 11.23
C ALA A 439 18.54 4.41 9.91
N ALA A 440 19.18 5.10 8.97
CA ALA A 440 18.66 5.34 7.63
C ALA A 440 18.53 4.07 6.76
N PHE A 441 19.36 3.05 7.04
CA PHE A 441 19.40 1.78 6.32
C PHE A 441 18.75 0.64 7.10
N CYS A 442 18.14 0.98 8.24
CA CYS A 442 17.44 0.05 9.12
C CYS A 442 15.93 0.32 9.00
N ALA A 443 15.17 -0.70 8.71
CA ALA A 443 13.72 -0.65 8.82
C ALA A 443 13.29 -1.18 10.22
N PRO A 444 13.37 -0.36 11.29
CA PRO A 444 13.03 -0.82 12.63
C PRO A 444 11.54 -1.19 12.66
N CYS A 445 11.23 -2.37 13.20
CA CYS A 445 9.88 -2.87 13.24
C CYS A 445 9.55 -3.43 14.62
N MET A 446 8.62 -2.78 15.31
CA MET A 446 8.13 -3.22 16.63
C MET A 446 7.52 -4.60 16.58
N VAL A 447 6.85 -4.96 15.49
CA VAL A 447 6.21 -6.26 15.30
C VAL A 447 7.26 -7.37 15.28
N ARG A 448 8.33 -7.21 14.46
CA ARG A 448 9.44 -8.18 14.41
C ARG A 448 10.15 -8.31 15.74
N ASN A 449 10.36 -7.18 16.42
CA ASN A 449 10.96 -7.21 17.74
C ASN A 449 10.09 -8.00 18.71
N ALA A 450 8.78 -7.68 18.78
CA ALA A 450 7.84 -8.38 19.67
C ALA A 450 7.73 -9.87 19.37
N ASN A 451 7.57 -10.24 18.08
CA ASN A 451 7.35 -11.63 17.71
C ASN A 451 8.60 -12.51 17.92
N GLU A 452 9.80 -11.94 17.85
CA GLU A 452 11.08 -12.65 18.05
C GLU A 452 11.62 -12.50 19.48
N SER A 453 11.08 -11.56 20.28
CA SER A 453 11.48 -11.38 21.67
C SER A 453 10.89 -12.48 22.57
N PRO A 454 11.69 -13.13 23.42
CA PRO A 454 11.17 -14.07 24.41
C PRO A 454 10.16 -13.44 25.40
N THR A 455 10.20 -12.13 25.57
CA THR A 455 9.33 -11.36 26.45
C THR A 455 8.15 -10.70 25.71
N GLY A 456 8.11 -10.77 24.37
CA GLY A 456 7.15 -10.04 23.56
C GLY A 456 7.37 -8.52 23.52
N ASN A 457 8.55 -8.03 23.95
CA ASN A 457 8.83 -6.61 24.06
C ASN A 457 9.13 -5.98 22.68
N PRO A 458 8.28 -5.07 22.16
CA PRO A 458 8.46 -4.45 20.83
C PRO A 458 9.61 -3.45 20.77
N LEU A 459 10.13 -3.02 21.91
CA LEU A 459 11.22 -2.04 21.99
C LEU A 459 12.61 -2.69 22.11
N GLU A 460 12.68 -4.02 22.21
CA GLU A 460 13.96 -4.75 22.17
C GLU A 460 14.63 -4.64 20.81
N ILE A 461 15.96 -4.70 20.81
CA ILE A 461 16.74 -4.63 19.57
C ILE A 461 16.88 -6.03 18.98
N ASN A 462 16.38 -6.20 17.77
CA ASN A 462 16.65 -7.40 16.99
C ASN A 462 18.05 -7.30 16.33
N ARG A 463 19.02 -8.02 16.90
CA ARG A 463 20.43 -7.96 16.47
C ARG A 463 20.66 -8.48 15.05
N HIS A 464 19.84 -9.42 14.56
CA HIS A 464 19.90 -9.86 13.17
C HIS A 464 19.69 -8.67 12.21
N PHE A 465 18.64 -7.88 12.43
CA PHE A 465 18.36 -6.73 11.59
C PHE A 465 19.35 -5.57 11.76
N CYS A 466 20.01 -5.47 12.92
CA CYS A 466 21.14 -4.54 13.08
C CYS A 466 22.33 -4.91 12.17
N ALA A 467 22.61 -6.21 12.03
CA ALA A 467 23.66 -6.70 11.14
C ALA A 467 23.26 -6.53 9.65
N VAL A 468 21.99 -6.82 9.32
CA VAL A 468 21.44 -6.57 7.98
C VAL A 468 21.55 -5.08 7.62
N ALA A 469 21.18 -4.17 8.52
CA ALA A 469 21.29 -2.72 8.28
C ALA A 469 22.74 -2.26 8.04
N ALA A 470 23.71 -2.85 8.74
CA ALA A 470 25.13 -2.56 8.50
C ALA A 470 25.56 -3.01 7.10
N LYS A 471 25.13 -4.19 6.68
CA LYS A 471 25.41 -4.74 5.35
C LYS A 471 24.75 -3.92 4.24
N ASN A 472 23.47 -3.56 4.45
CA ASN A 472 22.71 -2.70 3.53
C ASN A 472 23.39 -1.34 3.35
N LYS A 473 23.73 -0.65 4.45
CA LYS A 473 24.46 0.64 4.39
C LYS A 473 25.72 0.55 3.54
N GLN A 474 26.55 -0.47 3.79
CA GLN A 474 27.78 -0.68 3.04
C GLN A 474 27.50 -0.84 1.54
N ILE A 475 26.60 -1.77 1.18
CA ILE A 475 26.31 -2.09 -0.23
C ILE A 475 25.74 -0.87 -0.96
N VAL A 476 24.77 -0.18 -0.37
CA VAL A 476 24.13 0.98 -0.99
C VAL A 476 25.13 2.12 -1.21
N LEU A 477 25.97 2.43 -0.22
CA LEU A 477 26.95 3.52 -0.36
C LEU A 477 28.05 3.17 -1.35
N ASP A 478 28.59 1.95 -1.33
CA ASP A 478 29.59 1.48 -2.29
C ASP A 478 29.05 1.51 -3.73
N TRP A 479 27.81 1.02 -3.91
CA TRP A 479 27.13 1.03 -5.21
C TRP A 479 26.90 2.47 -5.70
N ARG A 480 26.42 3.35 -4.80
CA ARG A 480 26.16 4.76 -5.12
C ARG A 480 27.44 5.45 -5.61
N GLU A 481 28.55 5.31 -4.88
CA GLU A 481 29.82 5.90 -5.23
C GLU A 481 30.31 5.42 -6.62
N ALA A 482 30.26 4.10 -6.85
CA ALA A 482 30.64 3.53 -8.13
C ALA A 482 29.75 4.05 -9.28
N LYS A 483 28.44 4.13 -9.05
CA LYS A 483 27.46 4.54 -10.06
C LYS A 483 27.53 6.02 -10.40
N LEU A 484 27.70 6.89 -9.40
CA LEU A 484 27.92 8.33 -9.63
C LEU A 484 29.20 8.58 -10.43
N LYS A 485 30.27 7.84 -10.15
CA LYS A 485 31.52 7.92 -10.91
C LYS A 485 31.35 7.50 -12.37
N GLU A 486 30.58 6.42 -12.65
CA GLU A 486 30.23 6.02 -14.01
C GLU A 486 29.43 7.11 -14.74
N LEU A 487 28.56 7.82 -14.03
CA LEU A 487 27.72 8.90 -14.58
C LEU A 487 28.45 10.26 -14.66
N GLY A 488 29.74 10.32 -14.27
CA GLY A 488 30.54 11.57 -14.30
C GLY A 488 30.10 12.62 -13.28
N LYS A 489 29.53 12.18 -12.17
CA LYS A 489 29.02 13.04 -11.10
C LYS A 489 29.80 12.91 -9.80
#